data_b9561b034e05072d69608a0df5823fa5
#
_entry.id   b9561b034e05072d69608a0df5823fa5
#
_cell.length_a   1.000
_cell.length_b   1.000
_cell.length_c   1.000
_cell.angle_alpha   90.00
_cell.angle_beta   90.00
_cell.angle_gamma   90.00
#
_symmetry.space_group_name_H-M   'P 1'
#
loop_
_entity.id
_entity.type
_entity.pdbx_description
1 polymer ?
#
loop_
_entity_poly.entity_id
_entity_poly.type
_entity_poly.pdbx_seq_one_letter_code
_entity_poly.pdbx_strand_id
1 'polypeptide(L)'
;MFLNRVLLLISLLVLVISSSASMAQESWTQWRGSQRTGIVENSHWPSSLDKTNLAPLWASNFGPSYSGPLIVDGLVYTTETENKKWEIVTAIDLNTGVKRWEKKWDGAMAVPFYAKANGDWIRATPAIHKGRLYVAGMRDLLVCLDAKTGEDLWNKDFVKEFKTPLPSFGYVSSPLPDGDFIYVQAGGGLVKLNAETGEILWRSLGDKGGTYGAAFSSPIIETLHGERQLIVQTRQFLAGLDMDSGSVLWKQEVPAFRGMNIITPCRYKSGFFVSTYGGGTFYFEIQKTDTGYQSTEKWKTTVQGYMSTPIIIGQYAYVHLRNQRVTCIDIETGKTQWTSTPFGKYWSMVSDGDRILALDETGVLYLVNANPEKFEVLSSHKLGTSNTWAHIGIAKNHILIRDLSQLICLKWKKDISITSANKTN
;
A
#
# COMPACT_ATOMS: atom_id res chain seq x y z
N MET A 1 55.17 60.15 -4.53
CA MET A 1 55.65 58.76 -4.52
C MET A 1 54.68 57.97 -3.73
N PHE A 2 53.89 57.15 -4.44
CA PHE A 2 52.70 56.58 -3.92
C PHE A 2 52.93 55.20 -3.37
N LEU A 3 52.45 54.93 -2.14
CA LEU A 3 52.40 53.64 -1.50
C LEU A 3 51.04 53.04 -1.79
N ASN A 4 50.97 51.95 -2.57
CA ASN A 4 49.76 51.19 -2.78
C ASN A 4 49.56 50.17 -1.64
N ARG A 5 48.49 50.36 -0.89
CA ARG A 5 47.98 49.36 0.07
C ARG A 5 47.01 48.45 -0.66
N VAL A 6 47.39 47.19 -0.81
CA VAL A 6 46.48 46.14 -1.23
C VAL A 6 45.72 45.61 -0.02
N LEU A 7 44.41 45.87 0.07
CA LEU A 7 43.52 45.24 1.06
C LEU A 7 43.11 43.87 0.52
N LEU A 8 43.54 42.82 1.21
CA LEU A 8 43.05 41.46 1.01
C LEU A 8 41.72 41.34 1.75
N LEU A 9 40.58 41.26 1.01
CA LEU A 9 39.27 40.88 1.52
C LEU A 9 39.20 39.35 1.56
N ILE A 10 39.34 38.76 2.74
CA ILE A 10 39.06 37.35 2.99
C ILE A 10 37.56 37.23 3.19
N SER A 11 36.85 36.77 2.15
CA SER A 11 35.42 36.38 2.23
C SER A 11 35.32 35.08 2.99
N LEU A 12 34.87 35.13 4.23
CA LEU A 12 34.53 33.95 5.04
C LEU A 12 33.20 33.40 4.52
N LEU A 13 33.25 32.37 3.66
CA LEU A 13 32.08 31.64 3.22
C LEU A 13 31.64 30.72 4.38
N VAL A 14 30.67 31.17 5.16
CA VAL A 14 30.04 30.35 6.20
C VAL A 14 29.13 29.36 5.46
N LEU A 15 29.58 28.12 5.29
CA LEU A 15 28.75 27.00 4.83
C LEU A 15 27.76 26.68 5.97
N VAL A 16 26.53 27.17 5.88
CA VAL A 16 25.46 26.74 6.75
C VAL A 16 25.06 25.32 6.25
N ILE A 17 25.68 24.30 6.88
CA ILE A 17 25.20 22.93 6.73
C ILE A 17 23.89 22.85 7.53
N SER A 18 22.78 23.10 6.88
CA SER A 18 21.47 22.74 7.43
C SER A 18 21.41 21.20 7.52
N SER A 19 21.70 20.68 8.72
CA SER A 19 21.34 19.31 9.05
C SER A 19 19.82 19.21 9.01
N SER A 20 19.28 18.74 7.88
CA SER A 20 17.88 18.30 7.84
C SER A 20 17.75 17.13 8.82
N ALA A 21 17.24 17.40 10.01
CA ALA A 21 16.80 16.35 10.91
C ALA A 21 15.86 15.45 10.12
N SER A 22 16.16 14.16 10.04
CA SER A 22 15.32 13.18 9.38
C SER A 22 14.02 13.08 10.19
N MET A 23 12.96 13.72 9.68
CA MET A 23 11.64 13.72 10.32
C MET A 23 10.96 12.37 10.07
N ALA A 24 10.29 11.83 11.09
CA ALA A 24 9.41 10.66 10.91
C ALA A 24 8.36 10.93 9.83
N GLN A 25 7.95 9.89 9.11
CA GLN A 25 6.97 10.00 8.03
C GLN A 25 5.71 10.74 8.50
N GLU A 26 5.44 11.91 7.93
CA GLU A 26 4.37 12.81 8.40
C GLU A 26 2.99 12.43 7.88
N SER A 27 2.91 11.72 6.76
CA SER A 27 1.67 11.40 6.07
C SER A 27 1.65 9.96 5.58
N TRP A 28 0.47 9.37 5.54
CA TRP A 28 0.16 8.06 4.94
C TRP A 28 -0.85 8.26 3.83
N THR A 29 -0.36 8.63 2.65
CA THR A 29 -1.17 9.20 1.55
C THR A 29 -1.88 8.18 0.69
N GLN A 30 -1.50 6.90 0.77
CA GLN A 30 -2.05 5.82 -0.04
C GLN A 30 -1.76 4.46 0.59
N TRP A 31 -2.27 3.41 -0.05
CA TRP A 31 -2.06 2.03 0.35
C TRP A 31 -0.58 1.70 0.53
N ARG A 32 -0.21 1.22 1.73
CA ARG A 32 1.16 0.87 2.14
C ARG A 32 2.17 2.04 2.12
N GLY A 33 1.69 3.27 2.31
CA GLY A 33 2.52 4.47 2.39
C GLY A 33 2.90 5.06 1.03
N SER A 34 3.65 6.16 1.04
CA SER A 34 3.97 6.94 -0.16
C SER A 34 4.69 6.14 -1.25
N GLN A 35 5.51 5.17 -0.87
CA GLN A 35 6.26 4.29 -1.78
C GLN A 35 5.60 2.93 -2.01
N ARG A 36 4.46 2.65 -1.40
CA ARG A 36 3.74 1.36 -1.46
C ARG A 36 4.54 0.14 -0.99
N THR A 37 5.62 0.34 -0.26
CA THR A 37 6.48 -0.72 0.28
C THR A 37 5.99 -1.28 1.61
N GLY A 38 5.21 -0.50 2.35
CA GLY A 38 4.87 -0.77 3.75
C GLY A 38 6.00 -0.42 4.73
N ILE A 39 7.08 0.19 4.24
CA ILE A 39 8.16 0.69 5.09
C ILE A 39 7.80 2.11 5.56
N VAL A 40 7.92 2.33 6.85
CA VAL A 40 7.75 3.64 7.52
C VAL A 40 9.13 4.25 7.68
N GLU A 41 9.46 5.17 6.79
CA GLU A 41 10.77 5.78 6.76
C GLU A 41 11.06 6.64 7.99
N ASN A 42 12.33 6.72 8.37
CA ASN A 42 12.82 7.57 9.47
C ASN A 42 12.10 7.34 10.81
N SER A 43 11.74 6.10 11.07
CA SER A 43 11.01 5.66 12.26
C SER A 43 11.83 4.63 13.02
N HIS A 44 11.76 4.66 14.35
CA HIS A 44 12.35 3.64 15.21
C HIS A 44 11.37 3.32 16.35
N TRP A 45 10.62 2.24 16.20
CA TRP A 45 9.54 1.92 17.16
C TRP A 45 10.09 1.38 18.49
N PRO A 46 9.36 1.54 19.59
CA PRO A 46 9.67 0.87 20.85
C PRO A 46 9.68 -0.66 20.69
N SER A 47 10.35 -1.34 21.60
CA SER A 47 10.43 -2.82 21.62
C SER A 47 9.18 -3.51 22.17
N SER A 48 8.16 -2.77 22.62
CA SER A 48 6.92 -3.34 23.12
C SER A 48 5.69 -2.50 22.78
N LEU A 49 4.54 -3.19 22.77
CA LEU A 49 3.20 -2.62 22.57
C LEU A 49 2.46 -2.45 23.92
N ASP A 50 3.16 -2.43 25.02
CA ASP A 50 2.56 -2.27 26.34
C ASP A 50 2.10 -0.81 26.60
N LYS A 51 1.38 -0.62 27.70
CA LYS A 51 0.83 0.69 28.09
C LYS A 51 1.88 1.76 28.38
N THR A 52 3.14 1.42 28.52
CA THR A 52 4.23 2.42 28.70
C THR A 52 4.65 3.04 27.39
N ASN A 53 4.49 2.32 26.28
CA ASN A 53 4.90 2.74 24.95
C ASN A 53 3.73 3.10 24.04
N LEU A 54 2.56 2.43 24.17
CA LEU A 54 1.40 2.61 23.30
C LEU A 54 0.15 2.96 24.12
N ALA A 55 -0.62 3.92 23.63
CA ALA A 55 -1.89 4.32 24.26
C ALA A 55 -2.99 4.49 23.22
N PRO A 56 -4.25 4.14 23.56
CA PRO A 56 -5.40 4.55 22.75
C PRO A 56 -5.55 6.08 22.84
N LEU A 57 -5.83 6.71 21.69
CA LEU A 57 -6.14 8.13 21.61
C LEU A 57 -7.64 8.35 21.49
N TRP A 58 -8.28 7.68 20.53
CA TRP A 58 -9.73 7.67 20.34
C TRP A 58 -10.16 6.42 19.55
N ALA A 59 -11.47 6.13 19.59
CA ALA A 59 -12.12 5.16 18.73
C ALA A 59 -13.47 5.71 18.28
N SER A 60 -13.84 5.50 17.02
CA SER A 60 -15.09 5.95 16.42
C SER A 60 -15.76 4.81 15.67
N ASN A 61 -17.08 4.69 15.79
CA ASN A 61 -17.87 3.67 15.13
C ASN A 61 -18.09 4.01 13.65
N PHE A 62 -17.98 2.98 12.80
CA PHE A 62 -18.19 3.04 11.36
C PHE A 62 -18.85 1.76 10.86
N GLY A 63 -19.54 1.81 9.74
CA GLY A 63 -20.00 0.66 9.00
C GLY A 63 -18.83 -0.17 8.42
N PRO A 64 -19.08 -1.37 7.87
CA PRO A 64 -18.02 -2.27 7.44
C PRO A 64 -17.21 -1.75 6.24
N SER A 65 -15.91 -2.01 6.28
CA SER A 65 -14.94 -1.69 5.22
C SER A 65 -13.68 -2.55 5.35
N TYR A 66 -13.03 -2.85 4.23
CA TYR A 66 -11.68 -3.40 4.18
C TYR A 66 -10.63 -2.40 3.65
N SER A 67 -11.05 -1.17 3.41
CA SER A 67 -10.18 -0.08 2.98
C SER A 67 -9.29 0.40 4.13
N GLY A 68 -8.00 0.52 3.91
CA GLY A 68 -7.06 1.08 4.88
C GLY A 68 -7.28 2.59 5.07
N PRO A 69 -7.15 3.13 6.29
CA PRO A 69 -7.24 4.55 6.53
C PRO A 69 -5.99 5.28 6.03
N LEU A 70 -6.17 6.56 5.64
CA LEU A 70 -5.08 7.48 5.30
C LEU A 70 -4.89 8.52 6.39
N ILE A 71 -3.68 9.09 6.46
CA ILE A 71 -3.34 10.20 7.36
C ILE A 71 -2.63 11.28 6.53
N VAL A 72 -3.26 12.45 6.40
CA VAL A 72 -2.69 13.58 5.65
C VAL A 72 -3.09 14.89 6.31
N ASP A 73 -2.13 15.77 6.56
CA ASP A 73 -2.32 17.13 7.05
C ASP A 73 -3.24 17.23 8.30
N GLY A 74 -3.05 16.28 9.24
CA GLY A 74 -3.84 16.23 10.48
C GLY A 74 -5.27 15.71 10.32
N LEU A 75 -5.62 15.19 9.15
CA LEU A 75 -6.89 14.51 8.88
C LEU A 75 -6.65 13.01 8.64
N VAL A 76 -7.65 12.24 9.03
CA VAL A 76 -7.76 10.81 8.75
C VAL A 76 -8.92 10.61 7.79
N TYR A 77 -8.70 9.82 6.73
CA TYR A 77 -9.73 9.46 5.76
C TYR A 77 -10.01 7.97 5.86
N THR A 78 -11.28 7.64 6.03
CA THR A 78 -11.76 6.25 6.09
C THR A 78 -13.00 6.08 5.25
N THR A 79 -13.29 4.84 4.86
CA THR A 79 -14.48 4.51 4.09
C THR A 79 -15.37 3.51 4.83
N GLU A 80 -16.62 3.44 4.44
CA GLU A 80 -17.57 2.44 4.92
C GLU A 80 -18.65 2.12 3.89
N THR A 81 -19.33 1.01 4.09
CA THR A 81 -20.54 0.62 3.34
C THR A 81 -21.73 0.63 4.29
N GLU A 82 -22.77 1.39 3.94
CA GLU A 82 -23.98 1.56 4.74
C GLU A 82 -25.19 0.98 4.02
N ASN A 83 -26.02 0.23 4.76
CA ASN A 83 -27.33 -0.29 4.31
C ASN A 83 -27.29 -1.09 2.98
N LYS A 84 -26.13 -1.69 2.62
CA LYS A 84 -25.89 -2.39 1.35
C LYS A 84 -26.22 -1.55 0.10
N LYS A 85 -26.19 -0.24 0.24
CA LYS A 85 -26.49 0.71 -0.81
C LYS A 85 -25.40 1.77 -0.94
N TRP A 86 -25.04 2.39 0.16
CA TRP A 86 -24.16 3.54 0.15
C TRP A 86 -22.72 3.15 0.40
N GLU A 87 -21.82 3.71 -0.37
CA GLU A 87 -20.42 3.83 -0.04
C GLU A 87 -20.17 5.25 0.46
N ILE A 88 -19.42 5.36 1.54
CA ILE A 88 -19.19 6.60 2.26
C ILE A 88 -17.68 6.77 2.46
N VAL A 89 -17.20 7.98 2.29
CA VAL A 89 -15.89 8.41 2.76
C VAL A 89 -16.03 9.53 3.77
N THR A 90 -15.29 9.43 4.86
CA THR A 90 -15.33 10.38 5.96
C THR A 90 -13.94 10.92 6.25
N ALA A 91 -13.81 12.24 6.42
CA ALA A 91 -12.62 12.88 6.97
C ALA A 91 -12.83 13.20 8.45
N ILE A 92 -11.81 12.89 9.26
CA ILE A 92 -11.82 12.96 10.71
C ILE A 92 -10.58 13.72 11.17
N ASP A 93 -10.68 14.50 12.21
CA ASP A 93 -9.52 15.10 12.84
C ASP A 93 -8.64 14.02 13.52
N LEU A 94 -7.37 14.00 13.21
CA LEU A 94 -6.42 12.98 13.69
C LEU A 94 -6.27 12.96 15.21
N ASN A 95 -6.32 14.11 15.85
CA ASN A 95 -6.09 14.22 17.29
C ASN A 95 -7.32 13.97 18.13
N THR A 96 -8.50 14.30 17.60
CA THR A 96 -9.76 14.28 18.37
C THR A 96 -10.75 13.19 17.95
N GLY A 97 -10.59 12.59 16.77
CA GLY A 97 -11.55 11.64 16.22
C GLY A 97 -12.88 12.29 15.77
N VAL A 98 -12.96 13.63 15.74
CA VAL A 98 -14.18 14.35 15.36
C VAL A 98 -14.31 14.43 13.84
N LYS A 99 -15.48 14.05 13.34
CA LYS A 99 -15.81 14.13 11.90
C LYS A 99 -15.74 15.59 11.43
N ARG A 100 -15.04 15.82 10.31
CA ARG A 100 -14.93 17.11 9.63
C ARG A 100 -15.90 17.23 8.48
N TRP A 101 -15.97 16.19 7.64
CA TRP A 101 -16.92 16.07 6.54
C TRP A 101 -17.18 14.60 6.16
N GLU A 102 -18.22 14.37 5.41
CA GLU A 102 -18.64 13.07 4.91
C GLU A 102 -19.20 13.21 3.51
N LYS A 103 -18.90 12.25 2.64
CA LYS A 103 -19.45 12.14 1.29
C LYS A 103 -19.94 10.73 1.04
N LYS A 104 -21.13 10.59 0.43
CA LYS A 104 -21.70 9.28 0.09
C LYS A 104 -22.27 9.24 -1.32
N TRP A 105 -22.29 8.05 -1.89
CA TRP A 105 -22.88 7.74 -3.20
C TRP A 105 -23.49 6.34 -3.21
N ASP A 106 -24.38 6.07 -4.19
CA ASP A 106 -24.93 4.74 -4.43
C ASP A 106 -23.84 3.89 -5.14
N GLY A 107 -23.13 3.05 -4.39
CA GLY A 107 -21.94 2.35 -4.85
C GLY A 107 -21.84 0.89 -4.41
N ALA A 108 -22.59 0.49 -3.40
CA ALA A 108 -22.49 -0.87 -2.88
C ALA A 108 -23.00 -1.91 -3.88
N MET A 109 -22.38 -3.09 -3.87
CA MET A 109 -22.79 -4.22 -4.67
C MET A 109 -22.62 -5.53 -3.91
N ALA A 110 -23.48 -6.52 -4.20
CA ALA A 110 -23.31 -7.86 -3.66
C ALA A 110 -22.23 -8.62 -4.42
N VAL A 111 -21.34 -9.30 -3.68
CA VAL A 111 -20.41 -10.27 -4.26
C VAL A 111 -21.11 -11.61 -4.51
N PRO A 112 -20.56 -12.50 -5.37
CA PRO A 112 -21.11 -13.83 -5.58
C PRO A 112 -21.30 -14.61 -4.29
N PHE A 113 -22.30 -15.50 -4.23
CA PHE A 113 -22.68 -16.23 -3.02
C PHE A 113 -21.50 -16.99 -2.37
N TYR A 114 -20.59 -17.53 -3.17
CA TYR A 114 -19.40 -18.24 -2.70
C TYR A 114 -18.31 -17.32 -2.11
N ALA A 115 -18.43 -16.03 -2.31
CA ALA A 115 -17.52 -15.02 -1.76
C ALA A 115 -18.14 -14.21 -0.60
N LYS A 116 -19.38 -14.43 -0.24
CA LYS A 116 -20.10 -13.67 0.81
C LYS A 116 -19.40 -13.68 2.17
N ALA A 117 -18.71 -14.78 2.49
CA ALA A 117 -17.93 -14.87 3.73
C ALA A 117 -16.77 -13.85 3.78
N ASN A 118 -16.33 -13.34 2.63
CA ASN A 118 -15.28 -12.31 2.53
C ASN A 118 -15.87 -10.88 2.49
N GLY A 119 -17.18 -10.73 2.74
CA GLY A 119 -17.87 -9.44 2.72
C GLY A 119 -18.09 -8.85 1.33
N ASP A 120 -18.99 -7.88 1.25
CA ASP A 120 -19.36 -7.13 0.04
C ASP A 120 -19.18 -5.62 0.23
N TRP A 121 -18.22 -5.25 1.09
CA TRP A 121 -17.93 -3.88 1.48
C TRP A 121 -16.85 -3.25 0.60
N ILE A 122 -16.82 -1.91 0.58
CA ILE A 122 -15.74 -1.13 -0.03
C ILE A 122 -14.38 -1.60 0.52
N ARG A 123 -13.38 -1.75 -0.36
CA ARG A 123 -12.14 -2.44 0.00
C ARG A 123 -10.85 -1.85 -0.54
N ALA A 124 -10.90 -1.11 -1.63
CA ALA A 124 -9.72 -0.42 -2.13
C ALA A 124 -9.32 0.71 -1.16
N THR A 125 -8.07 0.74 -0.75
CA THR A 125 -7.55 1.88 0.02
C THR A 125 -7.50 3.10 -0.89
N PRO A 126 -8.05 4.26 -0.48
CA PRO A 126 -7.97 5.49 -1.24
C PRO A 126 -6.53 5.98 -1.45
N ALA A 127 -6.38 7.05 -2.23
CA ALA A 127 -5.13 7.78 -2.35
C ALA A 127 -5.36 9.28 -2.30
N ILE A 128 -4.42 10.01 -1.70
CA ILE A 128 -4.43 11.48 -1.69
C ILE A 128 -3.18 12.00 -2.39
N HIS A 129 -3.38 12.95 -3.30
CA HIS A 129 -2.30 13.62 -4.00
C HIS A 129 -2.71 15.04 -4.41
N LYS A 130 -1.85 16.03 -4.16
CA LYS A 130 -2.10 17.44 -4.51
C LYS A 130 -3.48 17.95 -4.08
N GLY A 131 -3.91 17.61 -2.84
CA GLY A 131 -5.19 18.04 -2.28
C GLY A 131 -6.42 17.31 -2.83
N ARG A 132 -6.25 16.30 -3.69
CA ARG A 132 -7.33 15.47 -4.23
C ARG A 132 -7.36 14.10 -3.58
N LEU A 133 -8.54 13.65 -3.20
CA LEU A 133 -8.80 12.31 -2.65
C LEU A 133 -9.46 11.44 -3.71
N TYR A 134 -8.83 10.33 -4.06
CA TYR A 134 -9.31 9.35 -5.04
C TYR A 134 -9.83 8.12 -4.31
N VAL A 135 -11.11 7.83 -4.46
CA VAL A 135 -11.80 6.71 -3.80
C VAL A 135 -12.36 5.77 -4.85
N ALA A 136 -11.92 4.52 -4.80
CA ALA A 136 -12.40 3.46 -5.69
C ALA A 136 -13.56 2.70 -5.03
N GLY A 137 -14.75 2.82 -5.60
CA GLY A 137 -15.97 2.16 -5.15
C GLY A 137 -16.19 0.79 -5.79
N MET A 138 -16.95 -0.07 -5.13
CA MET A 138 -17.15 -1.48 -5.49
C MET A 138 -17.66 -1.70 -6.93
N ARG A 139 -18.44 -0.75 -7.47
CA ARG A 139 -19.04 -0.86 -8.82
C ARG A 139 -18.13 -0.35 -9.95
N ASP A 140 -16.84 -0.42 -9.77
CA ASP A 140 -15.85 0.05 -10.73
C ASP A 140 -15.97 1.58 -10.99
N LEU A 141 -16.28 2.31 -9.93
CA LEU A 141 -16.41 3.76 -9.89
C LEU A 141 -15.19 4.38 -9.20
N LEU A 142 -14.54 5.35 -9.85
CA LEU A 142 -13.53 6.19 -9.22
C LEU A 142 -14.11 7.57 -8.95
N VAL A 143 -14.13 7.98 -7.68
CA VAL A 143 -14.60 9.30 -7.23
C VAL A 143 -13.38 10.12 -6.84
N CYS A 144 -13.30 11.34 -7.35
CA CYS A 144 -12.30 12.33 -6.98
C CYS A 144 -12.96 13.48 -6.23
N LEU A 145 -12.48 13.74 -5.03
CA LEU A 145 -12.98 14.78 -4.14
C LEU A 145 -11.88 15.78 -3.79
N ASP A 146 -12.25 16.99 -3.45
CA ASP A 146 -11.37 17.87 -2.69
C ASP A 146 -11.12 17.24 -1.31
N ALA A 147 -9.88 16.99 -0.96
CA ALA A 147 -9.54 16.28 0.27
C ALA A 147 -9.90 17.11 1.53
N LYS A 148 -9.88 18.43 1.46
CA LYS A 148 -10.16 19.31 2.59
C LYS A 148 -11.64 19.48 2.85
N THR A 149 -12.47 19.56 1.80
CA THR A 149 -13.89 19.90 1.89
C THR A 149 -14.84 18.73 1.65
N GLY A 150 -14.40 17.68 0.93
CA GLY A 150 -15.22 16.56 0.50
C GLY A 150 -16.11 16.89 -0.71
N GLU A 151 -15.90 18.03 -1.36
CA GLU A 151 -16.63 18.42 -2.57
C GLU A 151 -16.25 17.53 -3.77
N ASP A 152 -17.24 17.22 -4.61
CA ASP A 152 -17.03 16.48 -5.85
C ASP A 152 -16.21 17.31 -6.84
N LEU A 153 -15.08 16.77 -7.29
CA LEU A 153 -14.32 17.34 -8.39
C LEU A 153 -14.68 16.66 -9.70
N TRP A 154 -14.62 15.33 -9.73
CA TRP A 154 -15.05 14.51 -10.86
C TRP A 154 -15.28 13.05 -10.43
N ASN A 155 -15.94 12.28 -11.27
CA ASN A 155 -16.04 10.83 -11.11
C ASN A 155 -15.94 10.11 -12.46
N LYS A 156 -15.56 8.82 -12.42
CA LYS A 156 -15.42 7.99 -13.61
C LYS A 156 -16.04 6.61 -13.35
N ASP A 157 -17.09 6.30 -14.08
CA ASP A 157 -17.77 5.00 -14.11
C ASP A 157 -17.17 4.15 -15.23
N PHE A 158 -16.23 3.27 -14.90
CA PHE A 158 -15.49 2.49 -15.89
C PHE A 158 -16.36 1.41 -16.57
N VAL A 159 -17.42 0.95 -15.91
CA VAL A 159 -18.39 0.04 -16.54
C VAL A 159 -19.08 0.71 -17.71
N LYS A 160 -19.52 1.96 -17.53
CA LYS A 160 -20.15 2.74 -18.63
C LYS A 160 -19.15 3.14 -19.68
N GLU A 161 -17.96 3.56 -19.27
CA GLU A 161 -16.91 4.04 -20.17
C GLU A 161 -16.44 2.96 -21.14
N PHE A 162 -16.17 1.76 -20.62
CA PHE A 162 -15.60 0.66 -21.42
C PHE A 162 -16.59 -0.43 -21.77
N LYS A 163 -17.85 -0.32 -21.34
CA LYS A 163 -18.90 -1.33 -21.54
C LYS A 163 -18.49 -2.72 -21.04
N THR A 164 -17.76 -2.75 -19.93
CA THR A 164 -17.31 -3.98 -19.28
C THR A 164 -18.34 -4.47 -18.26
N PRO A 165 -18.43 -5.79 -17.98
CA PRO A 165 -19.22 -6.28 -16.87
C PRO A 165 -18.64 -5.80 -15.54
N LEU A 166 -19.49 -5.66 -14.52
CA LEU A 166 -19.07 -5.36 -13.15
C LEU A 166 -18.05 -6.40 -12.65
N PRO A 167 -16.97 -5.95 -11.96
CA PRO A 167 -16.03 -6.88 -11.35
C PRO A 167 -16.73 -7.68 -10.24
N SER A 168 -16.72 -9.01 -10.32
CA SER A 168 -17.48 -9.87 -9.40
C SER A 168 -17.11 -9.70 -7.92
N PHE A 169 -15.88 -9.29 -7.64
CA PHE A 169 -15.39 -9.05 -6.28
C PHE A 169 -15.30 -7.55 -5.93
N GLY A 170 -15.84 -6.70 -6.79
CA GLY A 170 -15.71 -5.26 -6.69
C GLY A 170 -14.33 -4.73 -7.11
N TYR A 171 -14.18 -3.42 -7.06
CA TYR A 171 -12.92 -2.75 -7.31
C TYR A 171 -11.97 -2.94 -6.10
N VAL A 172 -10.90 -3.69 -6.27
CA VAL A 172 -9.98 -4.09 -5.19
C VAL A 172 -8.67 -3.31 -5.21
N SER A 173 -8.16 -3.02 -6.41
CA SER A 173 -6.88 -2.35 -6.63
C SER A 173 -6.91 -0.90 -6.12
N SER A 174 -5.90 -0.48 -5.36
CA SER A 174 -5.81 0.90 -4.87
C SER A 174 -5.31 1.85 -5.96
N PRO A 175 -5.93 3.03 -6.13
CA PRO A 175 -5.49 4.05 -7.09
C PRO A 175 -4.05 4.48 -6.82
N LEU A 176 -3.27 4.74 -7.88
CA LEU A 176 -1.87 5.17 -7.81
C LEU A 176 -1.71 6.54 -8.45
N PRO A 177 -1.69 7.63 -7.68
CA PRO A 177 -1.35 8.94 -8.20
C PRO A 177 0.16 9.10 -8.39
N ASP A 178 0.56 9.78 -9.49
CA ASP A 178 1.93 10.16 -9.77
C ASP A 178 1.96 11.44 -10.64
N GLY A 179 2.57 12.51 -10.15
CA GLY A 179 2.63 13.78 -10.85
C GLY A 179 1.24 14.36 -11.14
N ASP A 180 0.90 14.47 -12.42
CA ASP A 180 -0.39 14.98 -12.92
C ASP A 180 -1.32 13.85 -13.37
N PHE A 181 -0.98 12.61 -13.03
CA PHE A 181 -1.69 11.43 -13.50
C PHE A 181 -2.14 10.54 -12.34
N ILE A 182 -3.14 9.70 -12.64
CA ILE A 182 -3.56 8.61 -11.78
C ILE A 182 -3.68 7.32 -12.60
N TYR A 183 -3.15 6.24 -12.05
CA TYR A 183 -3.18 4.91 -12.67
C TYR A 183 -4.10 4.01 -11.86
N VAL A 184 -4.97 3.29 -12.55
CA VAL A 184 -5.97 2.43 -11.92
C VAL A 184 -6.15 1.13 -12.70
N GLN A 185 -6.27 0.00 -11.99
CA GLN A 185 -6.72 -1.26 -12.58
C GLN A 185 -8.24 -1.34 -12.47
N ALA A 186 -8.94 -0.88 -13.50
CA ALA A 186 -10.39 -0.76 -13.57
C ALA A 186 -10.89 -0.92 -15.01
N GLY A 187 -12.18 -1.12 -15.21
CA GLY A 187 -12.76 -1.29 -16.54
C GLY A 187 -12.19 -2.48 -17.31
N GLY A 188 -11.83 -3.57 -16.60
CA GLY A 188 -11.20 -4.72 -17.22
C GLY A 188 -9.86 -4.42 -17.88
N GLY A 189 -9.03 -3.59 -17.26
CA GLY A 189 -7.70 -3.23 -17.76
C GLY A 189 -6.96 -2.30 -16.83
N LEU A 190 -5.89 -1.71 -17.34
CA LEU A 190 -5.12 -0.66 -16.70
C LEU A 190 -5.40 0.66 -17.41
N VAL A 191 -5.71 1.70 -16.65
CA VAL A 191 -6.10 3.01 -17.19
C VAL A 191 -5.24 4.11 -16.60
N LYS A 192 -4.75 5.03 -17.45
CA LYS A 192 -4.14 6.31 -17.05
C LYS A 192 -5.14 7.42 -17.25
N LEU A 193 -5.32 8.24 -16.23
CA LEU A 193 -6.15 9.44 -16.30
C LEU A 193 -5.34 10.68 -15.94
N ASN A 194 -5.78 11.81 -16.43
CA ASN A 194 -5.39 13.09 -15.88
C ASN A 194 -5.97 13.22 -14.46
N ALA A 195 -5.13 13.51 -13.49
CA ALA A 195 -5.51 13.53 -12.07
C ALA A 195 -6.43 14.71 -11.72
N GLU A 196 -6.37 15.80 -12.49
CA GLU A 196 -7.18 17.01 -12.28
C GLU A 196 -8.58 16.89 -12.89
N THR A 197 -8.68 16.34 -14.11
CA THR A 197 -9.92 16.36 -14.89
C THR A 197 -10.64 15.00 -14.94
N GLY A 198 -9.95 13.90 -14.61
CA GLY A 198 -10.47 12.56 -14.81
C GLY A 198 -10.52 12.11 -16.28
N GLU A 199 -9.91 12.86 -17.20
CA GLU A 199 -9.81 12.47 -18.61
C GLU A 199 -8.97 11.21 -18.77
N ILE A 200 -9.46 10.24 -19.54
CA ILE A 200 -8.73 9.01 -19.86
C ILE A 200 -7.72 9.31 -20.95
N LEU A 201 -6.45 9.08 -20.66
CA LEU A 201 -5.34 9.32 -21.60
C LEU A 201 -5.01 8.07 -22.40
N TRP A 202 -4.99 6.90 -21.74
CA TRP A 202 -4.83 5.62 -22.39
C TRP A 202 -5.39 4.47 -21.55
N ARG A 203 -5.67 3.32 -22.20
CA ARG A 203 -6.02 2.05 -21.57
C ARG A 203 -5.14 0.93 -22.13
N SER A 204 -4.59 0.08 -21.26
CA SER A 204 -3.72 -1.04 -21.62
C SER A 204 -4.11 -2.30 -20.87
N LEU A 205 -3.48 -3.44 -21.21
CA LEU A 205 -3.68 -4.73 -20.54
C LEU A 205 -5.16 -5.11 -20.40
N GLY A 206 -5.96 -4.81 -21.45
CA GLY A 206 -7.38 -5.08 -21.43
C GLY A 206 -7.71 -6.56 -21.26
N ASP A 207 -8.69 -6.86 -20.42
CA ASP A 207 -9.27 -8.18 -20.23
C ASP A 207 -10.81 -8.14 -20.41
N LYS A 208 -11.48 -9.28 -20.19
CA LYS A 208 -12.92 -9.36 -20.37
C LYS A 208 -13.74 -8.85 -19.18
N GLY A 209 -13.07 -8.38 -18.09
CA GLY A 209 -13.76 -7.99 -16.87
C GLY A 209 -14.52 -9.15 -16.19
N GLY A 210 -15.47 -8.81 -15.32
CA GLY A 210 -16.34 -9.78 -14.64
C GLY A 210 -15.62 -10.73 -13.69
N THR A 211 -16.01 -12.01 -13.71
CA THR A 211 -15.49 -13.00 -12.75
C THR A 211 -14.02 -13.38 -13.00
N TYR A 212 -13.60 -13.41 -14.24
CA TYR A 212 -12.25 -13.85 -14.64
C TYR A 212 -11.35 -12.72 -15.13
N GLY A 213 -11.88 -11.52 -15.23
CA GLY A 213 -11.16 -10.28 -15.43
C GLY A 213 -11.11 -9.46 -14.14
N ALA A 214 -10.71 -8.20 -14.23
CA ALA A 214 -10.52 -7.28 -13.13
C ALA A 214 -9.43 -7.73 -12.12
N ALA A 215 -8.34 -6.99 -12.06
CA ALA A 215 -7.20 -7.33 -11.22
C ALA A 215 -7.48 -7.06 -9.74
N PHE A 216 -6.74 -7.73 -8.87
CA PHE A 216 -6.79 -7.54 -7.42
C PHE A 216 -5.60 -6.74 -6.89
N SER A 217 -4.44 -6.92 -7.53
CA SER A 217 -3.19 -6.29 -7.14
C SER A 217 -3.21 -4.79 -7.42
N SER A 218 -2.50 -4.01 -6.62
CA SER A 218 -2.36 -2.57 -6.84
C SER A 218 -1.12 -2.28 -7.69
N PRO A 219 -1.17 -1.33 -8.65
CA PRO A 219 -0.01 -0.95 -9.44
C PRO A 219 1.05 -0.28 -8.57
N ILE A 220 2.32 -0.38 -8.98
CA ILE A 220 3.44 0.35 -8.39
C ILE A 220 4.28 0.99 -9.49
N ILE A 221 5.09 1.98 -9.16
CA ILE A 221 6.06 2.59 -10.06
C ILE A 221 7.45 2.28 -9.57
N GLU A 222 8.29 1.76 -10.45
CA GLU A 222 9.67 1.40 -10.12
C GLU A 222 10.65 1.92 -11.18
N THR A 223 11.87 2.22 -10.76
CA THR A 223 12.95 2.57 -11.68
C THR A 223 13.78 1.34 -11.96
N LEU A 224 13.68 0.81 -13.18
CA LEU A 224 14.45 -0.34 -13.66
C LEU A 224 15.49 0.13 -14.68
N HIS A 225 16.77 -0.15 -14.43
CA HIS A 225 17.86 0.22 -15.34
C HIS A 225 17.85 1.72 -15.76
N GLY A 226 17.48 2.60 -14.80
CA GLY A 226 17.40 4.05 -15.02
C GLY A 226 16.09 4.55 -15.64
N GLU A 227 15.16 3.69 -16.01
CA GLU A 227 13.87 4.06 -16.60
C GLU A 227 12.71 3.78 -15.64
N ARG A 228 11.84 4.78 -15.44
CA ARG A 228 10.61 4.62 -14.64
C ARG A 228 9.60 3.81 -15.42
N GLN A 229 9.06 2.80 -14.79
CA GLN A 229 8.07 1.90 -15.37
C GLN A 229 6.89 1.71 -14.43
N LEU A 230 5.71 1.59 -14.99
CA LEU A 230 4.50 1.19 -14.27
C LEU A 230 4.46 -0.34 -14.20
N ILE A 231 4.53 -0.88 -12.99
CA ILE A 231 4.56 -2.33 -12.75
C ILE A 231 3.17 -2.78 -12.31
N VAL A 232 2.64 -3.75 -13.01
CA VAL A 232 1.26 -4.19 -12.87
C VAL A 232 1.18 -5.71 -12.80
N GLN A 233 0.52 -6.22 -11.78
CA GLN A 233 0.15 -7.64 -11.70
C GLN A 233 -1.32 -7.78 -12.12
N THR A 234 -1.55 -8.34 -13.29
CA THR A 234 -2.89 -8.71 -13.76
C THR A 234 -3.30 -10.08 -13.22
N ARG A 235 -4.44 -10.59 -13.66
CA ARG A 235 -4.86 -11.97 -13.35
C ARG A 235 -3.92 -13.04 -13.91
N GLN A 236 -3.14 -12.73 -14.93
CA GLN A 236 -2.30 -13.69 -15.66
C GLN A 236 -0.83 -13.29 -15.73
N PHE A 237 -0.55 -11.99 -15.76
CA PHE A 237 0.78 -11.48 -16.07
C PHE A 237 1.27 -10.48 -15.02
N LEU A 238 2.54 -10.55 -14.69
CA LEU A 238 3.33 -9.42 -14.21
C LEU A 238 3.85 -8.68 -15.44
N ALA A 239 3.69 -7.36 -15.49
CA ALA A 239 4.13 -6.56 -16.62
C ALA A 239 4.75 -5.23 -16.18
N GLY A 240 5.73 -4.77 -16.93
CA GLY A 240 6.23 -3.39 -16.90
C GLY A 240 5.77 -2.65 -18.13
N LEU A 241 5.25 -1.42 -17.92
CA LEU A 241 4.72 -0.58 -18.97
C LEU A 241 5.45 0.76 -19.02
N ASP A 242 5.56 1.29 -20.21
CA ASP A 242 5.88 2.68 -20.44
C ASP A 242 4.77 3.57 -19.88
N MET A 243 5.15 4.55 -19.07
CA MET A 243 4.19 5.36 -18.32
C MET A 243 3.48 6.40 -19.22
N ASP A 244 4.09 6.79 -20.34
CA ASP A 244 3.52 7.79 -21.24
C ASP A 244 2.54 7.17 -22.22
N SER A 245 2.93 6.11 -22.88
CA SER A 245 2.15 5.46 -23.95
C SER A 245 1.25 4.32 -23.46
N GLY A 246 1.53 3.73 -22.27
CA GLY A 246 0.87 2.50 -21.82
C GLY A 246 1.32 1.24 -22.57
N SER A 247 2.38 1.33 -23.40
CA SER A 247 2.92 0.19 -24.13
C SER A 247 3.59 -0.79 -23.18
N VAL A 248 3.38 -2.09 -23.39
CA VAL A 248 4.01 -3.14 -22.60
C VAL A 248 5.47 -3.26 -23.00
N LEU A 249 6.37 -2.95 -22.07
CA LEU A 249 7.82 -3.09 -22.24
C LEU A 249 8.28 -4.54 -22.08
N TRP A 250 7.70 -5.23 -21.12
CA TRP A 250 7.92 -6.65 -20.86
C TRP A 250 6.72 -7.23 -20.10
N LYS A 251 6.55 -8.53 -20.19
CA LYS A 251 5.55 -9.27 -19.43
C LYS A 251 6.03 -10.68 -19.10
N GLN A 252 5.62 -11.19 -17.95
CA GLN A 252 5.89 -12.51 -17.44
C GLN A 252 4.59 -13.18 -17.04
N GLU A 253 4.33 -14.38 -17.53
CA GLU A 253 3.20 -15.17 -17.04
C GLU A 253 3.40 -15.57 -15.59
N VAL A 254 2.39 -15.39 -14.76
CA VAL A 254 2.42 -15.71 -13.33
C VAL A 254 1.24 -16.63 -13.02
N PRO A 255 1.47 -17.92 -12.81
CA PRO A 255 0.42 -18.88 -12.53
C PRO A 255 -0.24 -18.60 -11.17
N ALA A 256 -1.57 -18.69 -11.13
CA ALA A 256 -2.36 -18.60 -9.92
C ALA A 256 -3.66 -19.39 -10.08
N PHE A 257 -4.22 -19.89 -8.97
CA PHE A 257 -5.50 -20.55 -9.00
C PHE A 257 -6.59 -19.61 -9.52
N ARG A 258 -7.20 -19.93 -10.67
CA ARG A 258 -8.23 -19.09 -11.35
C ARG A 258 -7.78 -17.63 -11.58
N GLY A 259 -6.47 -17.40 -11.75
CA GLY A 259 -5.93 -16.06 -11.91
C GLY A 259 -6.03 -15.20 -10.64
N MET A 260 -6.09 -15.78 -9.45
CA MET A 260 -6.13 -15.03 -8.19
C MET A 260 -4.75 -14.51 -7.81
N ASN A 261 -4.22 -13.60 -8.61
CA ASN A 261 -3.01 -12.82 -8.35
C ASN A 261 -3.38 -11.59 -7.52
N ILE A 262 -3.37 -11.74 -6.20
CA ILE A 262 -3.86 -10.73 -5.25
C ILE A 262 -2.71 -9.87 -4.72
N ILE A 263 -1.58 -10.51 -4.42
CA ILE A 263 -0.41 -9.85 -3.84
C ILE A 263 0.22 -8.91 -4.87
N THR A 264 0.55 -7.71 -4.43
CA THR A 264 1.33 -6.77 -5.23
C THR A 264 2.77 -7.24 -5.31
N PRO A 265 3.40 -7.21 -6.49
CA PRO A 265 4.82 -7.53 -6.65
C PRO A 265 5.69 -6.64 -5.79
N CYS A 266 6.70 -7.21 -5.15
CA CYS A 266 7.63 -6.47 -4.32
C CYS A 266 8.98 -6.36 -5.01
N ARG A 267 9.49 -5.13 -5.15
CA ARG A 267 10.78 -4.84 -5.76
C ARG A 267 11.93 -5.42 -4.93
N TYR A 268 12.87 -6.09 -5.60
CA TYR A 268 14.18 -6.44 -5.07
C TYR A 268 15.24 -6.36 -6.19
N LYS A 269 16.30 -5.58 -6.01
CA LYS A 269 17.34 -5.32 -7.04
C LYS A 269 16.74 -5.01 -8.42
N SER A 270 17.10 -5.74 -9.46
CA SER A 270 16.59 -5.64 -10.83
C SER A 270 15.33 -6.47 -11.10
N GLY A 271 14.66 -7.00 -10.06
CA GLY A 271 13.54 -7.90 -10.26
C GLY A 271 12.41 -7.75 -9.25
N PHE A 272 11.52 -8.72 -9.26
CA PHE A 272 10.32 -8.74 -8.43
C PHE A 272 10.13 -10.08 -7.73
N PHE A 273 9.94 -10.00 -6.42
CA PHE A 273 9.42 -11.09 -5.62
C PHE A 273 7.89 -11.13 -5.79
N VAL A 274 7.37 -12.27 -6.19
CA VAL A 274 5.94 -12.50 -6.46
C VAL A 274 5.51 -13.76 -5.74
N SER A 275 4.40 -13.70 -5.01
CA SER A 275 3.80 -14.87 -4.36
C SER A 275 2.32 -14.94 -4.68
N THR A 276 1.81 -16.13 -5.04
CA THR A 276 0.47 -16.28 -5.58
C THR A 276 -0.33 -17.34 -4.85
N TYR A 277 -1.65 -17.19 -4.89
CA TYR A 277 -2.56 -18.22 -4.43
C TYR A 277 -2.65 -19.36 -5.45
N GLY A 278 -2.14 -20.53 -5.08
CA GLY A 278 -2.21 -21.73 -5.90
C GLY A 278 -1.12 -21.87 -6.98
N GLY A 279 -0.22 -20.89 -7.14
CA GLY A 279 0.86 -20.96 -8.15
C GLY A 279 2.26 -21.15 -7.57
N GLY A 280 2.50 -20.63 -6.37
CA GLY A 280 3.81 -20.65 -5.73
C GLY A 280 4.37 -19.26 -5.46
N THR A 281 5.67 -19.22 -5.18
CA THR A 281 6.44 -18.00 -4.99
C THR A 281 7.61 -17.98 -5.96
N PHE A 282 7.89 -16.81 -6.54
CA PHE A 282 8.81 -16.62 -7.64
C PHE A 282 9.70 -15.41 -7.39
N TYR A 283 10.89 -15.42 -7.98
CA TYR A 283 11.68 -14.23 -8.24
C TYR A 283 11.94 -14.11 -9.73
N PHE A 284 11.48 -13.01 -10.32
CA PHE A 284 11.71 -12.68 -11.72
C PHE A 284 12.70 -11.52 -11.80
N GLU A 285 13.82 -11.74 -12.45
CA GLU A 285 14.80 -10.70 -12.77
C GLU A 285 14.44 -10.05 -14.11
N ILE A 286 14.49 -8.72 -14.15
CA ILE A 286 14.25 -7.94 -15.37
C ILE A 286 15.59 -7.43 -15.86
N GLN A 287 15.94 -7.80 -17.08
CA GLN A 287 17.19 -7.43 -17.74
C GLN A 287 16.89 -6.46 -18.87
N LYS A 288 17.74 -5.44 -19.03
CA LYS A 288 17.72 -4.56 -20.20
C LYS A 288 18.58 -5.21 -21.28
N THR A 289 18.04 -5.32 -22.50
CA THR A 289 18.71 -5.87 -23.68
C THR A 289 18.80 -4.80 -24.77
N ASP A 290 19.50 -5.08 -25.86
CA ASP A 290 19.60 -4.18 -27.00
C ASP A 290 18.24 -3.91 -27.68
N THR A 291 17.26 -4.82 -27.50
CA THR A 291 15.93 -4.73 -28.12
C THR A 291 14.81 -4.39 -27.15
N GLY A 292 15.12 -4.07 -25.87
CA GLY A 292 14.13 -3.73 -24.86
C GLY A 292 14.38 -4.41 -23.52
N TYR A 293 13.35 -5.01 -22.94
CA TYR A 293 13.42 -5.67 -21.63
C TYR A 293 13.03 -7.14 -21.73
N GLN A 294 13.68 -7.96 -20.92
CA GLN A 294 13.39 -9.39 -20.79
C GLN A 294 13.21 -9.76 -19.31
N SER A 295 12.17 -10.54 -19.02
CA SER A 295 11.95 -11.16 -17.72
C SER A 295 12.52 -12.58 -17.72
N THR A 296 13.22 -12.97 -16.64
CA THR A 296 13.78 -14.31 -16.43
C THR A 296 13.39 -14.83 -15.05
N GLU A 297 12.77 -16.01 -14.98
CA GLU A 297 12.54 -16.70 -13.71
C GLU A 297 13.87 -17.19 -13.14
N LYS A 298 14.30 -16.66 -12.01
CA LYS A 298 15.53 -17.07 -11.32
C LYS A 298 15.29 -18.30 -10.46
N TRP A 299 14.16 -18.33 -9.80
CA TRP A 299 13.72 -19.47 -8.99
C TRP A 299 12.20 -19.45 -8.77
N LYS A 300 11.69 -20.62 -8.42
CA LYS A 300 10.32 -20.88 -8.03
C LYS A 300 10.26 -21.83 -6.84
N THR A 301 9.31 -21.60 -5.93
CA THR A 301 9.02 -22.52 -4.82
C THR A 301 7.54 -22.84 -4.73
N THR A 302 7.18 -23.86 -3.96
CA THR A 302 5.77 -24.24 -3.72
C THR A 302 5.11 -23.44 -2.58
N VAL A 303 5.85 -22.57 -1.92
CA VAL A 303 5.33 -21.67 -0.87
C VAL A 303 4.28 -20.74 -1.49
N GLN A 304 3.14 -20.56 -0.84
CA GLN A 304 2.03 -19.79 -1.36
C GLN A 304 1.64 -18.69 -0.40
N GLY A 305 1.76 -17.44 -0.85
CA GLY A 305 1.10 -16.31 -0.21
C GLY A 305 -0.42 -16.39 -0.39
N TYR A 306 -1.13 -15.50 0.29
CA TYR A 306 -2.59 -15.43 0.19
C TYR A 306 -3.06 -14.04 -0.26
N MET A 307 -3.36 -13.14 0.64
CA MET A 307 -3.86 -11.80 0.31
C MET A 307 -2.97 -10.67 0.87
N SER A 308 -2.02 -11.00 1.73
CA SER A 308 -1.16 -10.02 2.39
C SER A 308 0.10 -9.79 1.58
N THR A 309 0.29 -8.57 1.09
CA THR A 309 1.53 -8.21 0.38
C THR A 309 2.72 -8.24 1.34
N PRO A 310 3.82 -8.92 0.98
CA PRO A 310 5.00 -9.07 1.83
C PRO A 310 5.66 -7.75 2.22
N ILE A 311 6.45 -7.79 3.29
CA ILE A 311 7.46 -6.78 3.60
C ILE A 311 8.82 -7.29 3.15
N ILE A 312 9.56 -6.46 2.42
CA ILE A 312 10.94 -6.76 2.02
C ILE A 312 11.88 -5.93 2.89
N ILE A 313 12.80 -6.61 3.59
CA ILE A 313 13.82 -5.97 4.43
C ILE A 313 15.18 -6.58 4.04
N GLY A 314 16.08 -5.77 3.49
CA GLY A 314 17.31 -6.27 2.90
C GLY A 314 17.03 -7.29 1.80
N GLN A 315 17.60 -8.50 1.92
CA GLN A 315 17.38 -9.60 0.98
C GLN A 315 16.27 -10.57 1.41
N TYR A 316 15.50 -10.25 2.44
CA TYR A 316 14.51 -11.14 3.02
C TYR A 316 13.08 -10.66 2.78
N ALA A 317 12.22 -11.59 2.37
CA ALA A 317 10.78 -11.39 2.25
C ALA A 317 10.06 -12.02 3.44
N TYR A 318 9.28 -11.20 4.17
CA TYR A 318 8.40 -11.67 5.25
C TYR A 318 6.99 -11.79 4.69
N VAL A 319 6.50 -13.03 4.61
CA VAL A 319 5.29 -13.39 3.84
C VAL A 319 4.26 -14.07 4.74
N HIS A 320 3.03 -13.58 4.73
CA HIS A 320 1.90 -14.31 5.31
C HIS A 320 1.36 -15.31 4.29
N LEU A 321 1.26 -16.56 4.69
CA LEU A 321 0.96 -17.69 3.83
C LEU A 321 -0.52 -18.08 3.84
N ARG A 322 -0.94 -18.77 2.78
CA ARG A 322 -2.26 -19.39 2.65
C ARG A 322 -2.63 -20.32 3.83
N ASN A 323 -1.65 -20.99 4.42
CA ASN A 323 -1.85 -21.87 5.59
C ASN A 323 -1.83 -21.12 6.92
N GLN A 324 -2.01 -19.79 6.90
CA GLN A 324 -2.12 -18.93 8.08
C GLN A 324 -0.81 -18.81 8.88
N ARG A 325 0.33 -19.10 8.29
CA ARG A 325 1.65 -18.96 8.90
C ARG A 325 2.39 -17.76 8.31
N VAL A 326 3.38 -17.28 9.00
CA VAL A 326 4.34 -16.30 8.49
C VAL A 326 5.64 -17.01 8.19
N THR A 327 6.30 -16.64 7.12
CA THR A 327 7.59 -17.20 6.74
C THR A 327 8.56 -16.11 6.32
N CYS A 328 9.84 -16.34 6.53
CA CYS A 328 10.94 -15.56 6.00
C CYS A 328 11.57 -16.33 4.83
N ILE A 329 11.74 -15.67 3.70
CA ILE A 329 12.34 -16.24 2.48
C ILE A 329 13.54 -15.39 2.09
N ASP A 330 14.68 -16.00 1.86
CA ASP A 330 15.83 -15.37 1.24
C ASP A 330 15.54 -15.19 -0.26
N ILE A 331 15.48 -13.97 -0.75
CA ILE A 331 15.10 -13.65 -2.14
C ILE A 331 16.20 -14.03 -3.12
N GLU A 332 17.46 -14.02 -2.69
CA GLU A 332 18.59 -14.44 -3.56
C GLU A 332 18.51 -15.91 -3.94
N THR A 333 18.09 -16.75 -3.00
CA THR A 333 18.14 -18.21 -3.14
C THR A 333 16.78 -18.88 -3.25
N GLY A 334 15.70 -18.19 -2.88
CA GLY A 334 14.36 -18.77 -2.75
C GLY A 334 14.20 -19.68 -1.53
N LYS A 335 15.19 -19.79 -0.65
CA LYS A 335 15.15 -20.66 0.53
C LYS A 335 14.32 -20.07 1.65
N THR A 336 13.44 -20.89 2.21
CA THR A 336 12.75 -20.56 3.46
C THR A 336 13.75 -20.61 4.62
N GLN A 337 13.85 -19.52 5.37
CA GLN A 337 14.69 -19.42 6.55
C GLN A 337 13.99 -20.01 7.77
N TRP A 338 12.74 -19.62 7.97
CA TRP A 338 11.86 -20.17 9.03
C TRP A 338 10.38 -20.02 8.62
N THR A 339 9.52 -20.76 9.32
CA THR A 339 8.07 -20.66 9.25
C THR A 339 7.48 -20.72 10.64
N SER A 340 6.58 -19.80 10.96
CA SER A 340 5.93 -19.68 12.28
C SER A 340 4.88 -20.75 12.55
N THR A 341 4.31 -20.76 13.76
CA THR A 341 3.00 -21.34 14.05
C THR A 341 1.88 -20.57 13.31
N PRO A 342 0.65 -21.14 13.17
CA PRO A 342 -0.46 -20.44 12.53
C PRO A 342 -0.94 -19.22 13.33
N PHE A 343 -1.38 -18.19 12.59
CA PHE A 343 -2.11 -17.00 13.06
C PHE A 343 -3.49 -16.94 12.38
N GLY A 344 -4.09 -15.74 12.30
CA GLY A 344 -5.32 -15.54 11.53
C GLY A 344 -5.13 -15.65 10.00
N LYS A 345 -6.23 -15.70 9.25
CA LYS A 345 -6.21 -15.83 7.78
C LYS A 345 -5.60 -14.65 7.06
N TYR A 346 -5.56 -13.49 7.68
CA TYR A 346 -5.06 -12.27 7.08
C TYR A 346 -4.12 -11.54 8.03
N TRP A 347 -3.07 -10.97 7.49
CA TRP A 347 -2.14 -10.07 8.16
C TRP A 347 -1.93 -8.81 7.34
N SER A 348 -2.20 -7.64 7.95
CA SER A 348 -1.68 -6.37 7.45
C SER A 348 -0.32 -6.11 8.09
N MET A 349 0.66 -5.69 7.31
CA MET A 349 2.04 -5.50 7.77
C MET A 349 2.61 -4.16 7.33
N VAL A 350 3.28 -3.48 8.27
CA VAL A 350 4.17 -2.33 8.02
C VAL A 350 5.46 -2.53 8.81
N SER A 351 6.55 -1.83 8.43
CA SER A 351 7.87 -2.01 9.08
C SER A 351 8.61 -0.70 9.22
N ASP A 352 9.42 -0.56 10.27
CA ASP A 352 10.41 0.51 10.45
C ASP A 352 11.81 0.10 9.94
N GLY A 353 11.93 -1.08 9.30
CA GLY A 353 13.18 -1.66 8.84
C GLY A 353 13.75 -2.70 9.79
N ASP A 354 13.63 -2.51 11.10
CA ASP A 354 14.10 -3.44 12.14
C ASP A 354 12.98 -4.32 12.69
N ARG A 355 11.75 -3.81 12.67
CA ARG A 355 10.56 -4.48 13.24
C ARG A 355 9.42 -4.45 12.26
N ILE A 356 8.55 -5.45 12.38
CA ILE A 356 7.31 -5.55 11.61
C ILE A 356 6.15 -5.39 12.59
N LEU A 357 5.32 -4.39 12.35
CA LEU A 357 4.04 -4.23 13.02
C LEU A 357 2.98 -4.92 12.17
N ALA A 358 2.43 -6.01 12.69
CA ALA A 358 1.48 -6.85 12.00
C ALA A 358 0.15 -6.90 12.74
N LEU A 359 -0.95 -6.78 12.00
CA LEU A 359 -2.30 -6.87 12.51
C LEU A 359 -2.97 -8.11 11.91
N ASP A 360 -3.36 -9.06 12.76
CA ASP A 360 -4.11 -10.23 12.31
C ASP A 360 -5.63 -9.97 12.22
N GLU A 361 -6.35 -10.82 11.50
CA GLU A 361 -7.81 -10.68 11.32
C GLU A 361 -8.61 -10.73 12.62
N THR A 362 -8.04 -11.24 13.71
CA THR A 362 -8.71 -11.34 15.00
C THR A 362 -8.54 -10.09 15.86
N GLY A 363 -7.85 -9.07 15.35
CA GLY A 363 -7.60 -7.80 16.04
C GLY A 363 -6.48 -7.89 17.07
N VAL A 364 -5.48 -8.72 16.85
CA VAL A 364 -4.23 -8.70 17.63
C VAL A 364 -3.15 -8.00 16.83
N LEU A 365 -2.58 -6.97 17.41
CA LEU A 365 -1.42 -6.26 16.89
C LEU A 365 -0.16 -6.94 17.45
N TYR A 366 0.74 -7.36 16.56
CA TYR A 366 2.02 -7.99 16.92
C TYR A 366 3.16 -7.08 16.52
N LEU A 367 4.16 -6.97 17.37
CA LEU A 367 5.46 -6.42 17.06
C LEU A 367 6.42 -7.59 16.90
N VAL A 368 6.91 -7.79 15.67
CA VAL A 368 7.78 -8.91 15.31
C VAL A 368 9.17 -8.36 15.00
N ASN A 369 10.20 -9.02 15.49
CA ASN A 369 11.58 -8.71 15.11
C ASN A 369 11.83 -9.12 13.65
N ALA A 370 12.37 -8.23 12.84
CA ALA A 370 12.75 -8.52 11.45
C ALA A 370 14.05 -9.34 11.41
N ASN A 371 14.02 -10.54 11.98
CA ASN A 371 15.17 -11.43 12.11
C ASN A 371 15.05 -12.59 11.10
N PRO A 372 16.01 -12.75 10.16
CA PRO A 372 15.99 -13.86 9.21
C PRO A 372 16.35 -15.23 9.83
N GLU A 373 16.96 -15.27 11.01
CA GLU A 373 17.39 -16.53 11.63
C GLU A 373 16.26 -17.24 12.37
N LYS A 374 15.32 -16.48 12.95
CA LYS A 374 14.21 -17.04 13.73
C LYS A 374 12.98 -16.14 13.70
N PHE A 375 11.82 -16.73 13.83
CA PHE A 375 10.57 -16.00 14.10
C PHE A 375 10.51 -15.59 15.57
N GLU A 376 10.36 -14.29 15.84
CA GLU A 376 10.36 -13.74 17.18
C GLU A 376 9.33 -12.62 17.35
N VAL A 377 8.30 -12.90 18.15
CA VAL A 377 7.33 -11.89 18.57
C VAL A 377 7.88 -11.16 19.79
N LEU A 378 8.15 -9.87 19.66
CA LEU A 378 8.65 -9.03 20.75
C LEU A 378 7.54 -8.65 21.72
N SER A 379 6.35 -8.38 21.20
CA SER A 379 5.20 -7.94 21.98
C SER A 379 3.91 -8.14 21.18
N SER A 380 2.78 -8.21 21.89
CA SER A 380 1.47 -8.22 21.28
C SER A 380 0.46 -7.37 22.06
N HIS A 381 -0.55 -6.84 21.38
CA HIS A 381 -1.60 -6.03 21.96
C HIS A 381 -2.96 -6.41 21.36
N LYS A 382 -3.88 -6.90 22.20
CA LYS A 382 -5.26 -7.25 21.80
C LYS A 382 -6.12 -5.99 21.77
N LEU A 383 -6.71 -5.69 20.63
CA LEU A 383 -7.55 -4.51 20.43
C LEU A 383 -9.03 -4.73 20.81
N GLY A 384 -9.46 -5.98 20.95
CA GLY A 384 -10.85 -6.32 21.28
C GLY A 384 -11.84 -6.06 20.15
N THR A 385 -11.38 -6.06 18.90
CA THR A 385 -12.16 -5.69 17.71
C THR A 385 -12.75 -6.89 16.99
N SER A 386 -13.58 -6.63 15.99
CA SER A 386 -14.04 -7.57 14.98
C SER A 386 -12.96 -7.79 13.88
N ASN A 387 -13.32 -8.41 12.75
CA ASN A 387 -12.38 -8.72 11.68
C ASN A 387 -11.63 -7.50 11.15
N THR A 388 -10.31 -7.59 11.10
CA THR A 388 -9.38 -6.54 10.68
C THR A 388 -8.66 -6.95 9.39
N TRP A 389 -9.26 -6.67 8.23
CA TRP A 389 -8.66 -6.94 6.92
C TRP A 389 -8.12 -5.67 6.24
N ALA A 390 -8.44 -4.51 6.78
CA ALA A 390 -7.92 -3.24 6.30
C ALA A 390 -6.43 -3.09 6.63
N HIS A 391 -5.68 -2.44 5.73
CA HIS A 391 -4.29 -2.12 5.99
C HIS A 391 -4.14 -1.14 7.14
N ILE A 392 -3.07 -1.30 7.94
CA ILE A 392 -2.66 -0.34 8.97
C ILE A 392 -2.33 1.00 8.29
N GLY A 393 -2.85 2.10 8.84
CA GLY A 393 -2.40 3.45 8.55
C GLY A 393 -1.44 3.93 9.62
N ILE A 394 -0.30 4.50 9.23
CA ILE A 394 0.69 4.96 10.20
C ILE A 394 1.38 6.24 9.74
N ALA A 395 1.42 7.27 10.60
CA ALA A 395 2.16 8.48 10.34
C ALA A 395 2.60 9.13 11.66
N LYS A 396 3.83 9.65 11.71
CA LYS A 396 4.44 10.11 12.96
C LYS A 396 4.31 9.02 14.02
N ASN A 397 3.76 9.37 15.17
CA ASN A 397 3.52 8.44 16.26
C ASN A 397 2.07 7.92 16.37
N HIS A 398 1.27 8.07 15.30
CA HIS A 398 -0.12 7.57 15.24
C HIS A 398 -0.21 6.28 14.45
N ILE A 399 -1.01 5.33 14.95
CA ILE A 399 -1.34 4.07 14.30
C ILE A 399 -2.86 3.99 14.19
N LEU A 400 -3.37 3.79 12.99
CA LEU A 400 -4.79 3.64 12.71
C LEU A 400 -5.12 2.20 12.36
N ILE A 401 -6.07 1.66 13.09
CA ILE A 401 -6.58 0.29 12.90
C ILE A 401 -8.06 0.38 12.53
N ARG A 402 -8.42 -0.21 11.41
CA ARG A 402 -9.77 -0.28 10.90
C ARG A 402 -10.29 -1.71 10.96
N ASP A 403 -11.37 -1.93 11.68
CA ASP A 403 -12.13 -3.19 11.66
C ASP A 403 -13.52 -3.00 11.00
N LEU A 404 -14.39 -3.99 11.02
CA LEU A 404 -15.71 -3.91 10.39
C LEU A 404 -16.71 -3.01 11.14
N SER A 405 -16.38 -2.50 12.32
CA SER A 405 -17.30 -1.74 13.17
C SER A 405 -16.74 -0.41 13.65
N GLN A 406 -15.43 -0.21 13.58
CA GLN A 406 -14.80 0.98 14.16
C GLN A 406 -13.44 1.31 13.51
N LEU A 407 -13.02 2.54 13.71
CA LEU A 407 -11.67 3.02 13.48
C LEU A 407 -11.05 3.39 14.82
N ILE A 408 -9.88 2.82 15.11
CA ILE A 408 -9.14 3.03 16.37
C ILE A 408 -7.88 3.80 16.04
N CYS A 409 -7.62 4.88 16.76
CA CYS A 409 -6.35 5.58 16.75
C CYS A 409 -5.55 5.24 18.01
N LEU A 410 -4.37 4.68 17.81
CA LEU A 410 -3.37 4.47 18.85
C LEU A 410 -2.21 5.47 18.65
N LYS A 411 -1.51 5.75 19.72
CA LYS A 411 -0.38 6.67 19.70
C LYS A 411 0.83 6.11 20.44
N TRP A 412 2.01 6.14 19.82
CA TRP A 412 3.26 5.95 20.51
C TRP A 412 3.47 7.08 21.52
N LYS A 413 3.82 6.76 22.75
CA LYS A 413 4.03 7.76 23.82
C LYS A 413 5.40 8.44 23.75
N LYS A 414 6.37 7.78 23.15
CA LYS A 414 7.72 8.31 22.93
C LYS A 414 7.85 8.77 21.48
N ASP A 415 8.73 9.74 21.26
CA ASP A 415 9.11 10.13 19.90
C ASP A 415 9.81 8.95 19.22
N ILE A 416 9.31 8.59 18.04
CA ILE A 416 9.81 7.49 17.21
C ILE A 416 10.67 7.98 16.05
N SER A 417 10.91 9.30 15.93
CA SER A 417 11.82 9.83 14.93
C SER A 417 13.28 9.49 15.27
N ILE A 418 14.05 9.13 14.25
CA ILE A 418 15.50 8.96 14.39
C ILE A 418 16.10 10.34 14.48
N THR A 419 16.48 10.77 15.68
CA THR A 419 17.41 11.89 15.85
C THR A 419 18.76 11.47 15.30
N SER A 420 19.32 12.24 14.38
CA SER A 420 20.67 12.06 13.83
C SER A 420 21.78 12.35 14.85
N ALA A 421 21.69 11.77 16.05
CA ALA A 421 22.74 11.85 17.06
C ALA A 421 23.43 10.47 17.14
N ASN A 422 24.70 10.48 16.76
CA ASN A 422 25.70 9.43 16.93
C ASN A 422 25.82 8.35 15.81
N LYS A 423 26.33 8.78 14.66
CA LYS A 423 27.37 8.00 13.97
C LYS A 423 28.69 8.77 14.07
N THR A 424 29.25 8.78 15.27
CA THR A 424 30.67 8.97 15.48
C THR A 424 31.15 7.71 16.20
N ASN A 425 31.66 6.78 15.40
CA ASN A 425 32.85 5.97 15.61
C ASN A 425 33.11 5.11 14.37
#